data_f9fc1c8bb58de8200caf5903ce0f6a8b
#
_entry.id   f9fc1c8bb58de8200caf5903ce0f6a8b
#
_cell.length_a   1.000
_cell.length_b   1.000
_cell.length_c   1.000
_cell.angle_alpha   90.00
_cell.angle_beta   90.00
_cell.angle_gamma   90.00
#
_symmetry.space_group_name_H-M   'P 1'
#
loop_
_entity.id
_entity.type
_entity.pdbx_description
1 polymer ?
#
loop_
_entity_poly.entity_id
_entity_poly.type
_entity_poly.pdbx_seq_one_letter_code
_entity_poly.pdbx_strand_id
1 'polypeptide(L)'
;MSPQSPQGDKRGPFVSDIEEIRRRARQHIQNGAVTDGYRADRETVIRVLNEALATEIVCVLRYKRHHYMAAGIHAQAVAEEFLEHANEEQQHADLIAERIVQLGGAPNFSPEGLAMRSHSQYVEGTTLMDMIREDLVAERIAIDSYGEIIRYLGTNDPTSRRVMEEILAKEEEHADDMKTLIETLAGMEDSGKPISTRTDARRREAS
;
A
#
# COMPACT_ATOMS: atom_id res chain seq x y z
N MET A 1 2.51 -42.16 -24.47
CA MET A 1 1.95 -41.13 -23.54
C MET A 1 1.40 -40.02 -24.40
N SER A 2 0.08 -39.94 -24.55
CA SER A 2 -0.58 -38.89 -25.33
C SER A 2 -0.71 -37.62 -24.45
N PRO A 3 -0.48 -36.42 -25.00
CA PRO A 3 -0.65 -35.20 -24.25
C PRO A 3 -2.16 -34.93 -24.03
N GLN A 4 -2.54 -34.74 -22.75
CA GLN A 4 -3.87 -34.27 -22.40
C GLN A 4 -4.03 -32.83 -22.85
N SER A 5 -5.02 -32.57 -23.70
CA SER A 5 -5.45 -31.22 -24.10
C SER A 5 -5.94 -30.44 -22.88
N PRO A 6 -5.68 -29.11 -22.78
CA PRO A 6 -6.21 -28.31 -21.70
C PRO A 6 -7.73 -28.29 -21.77
N GLN A 7 -8.40 -28.64 -20.65
CA GLN A 7 -9.84 -28.51 -20.51
C GLN A 7 -10.21 -27.02 -20.60
N GLY A 8 -10.81 -26.62 -21.72
CA GLY A 8 -11.36 -25.30 -21.89
C GLY A 8 -12.43 -25.01 -20.82
N ASP A 9 -12.38 -23.81 -20.26
CA ASP A 9 -13.36 -23.27 -19.30
C ASP A 9 -14.78 -23.37 -19.86
N LYS A 10 -15.57 -24.29 -19.32
CA LYS A 10 -16.97 -24.53 -19.72
C LYS A 10 -17.97 -23.60 -19.00
N ARG A 11 -17.60 -22.35 -18.74
CA ARG A 11 -18.57 -21.36 -18.31
C ARG A 11 -19.48 -21.03 -19.49
N GLY A 12 -20.79 -21.25 -19.33
CA GLY A 12 -21.81 -20.83 -20.32
C GLY A 12 -21.77 -19.32 -20.57
N PRO A 13 -22.52 -18.82 -21.58
CA PRO A 13 -22.55 -17.41 -21.88
C PRO A 13 -22.95 -16.60 -20.63
N PHE A 14 -22.28 -15.44 -20.41
CA PHE A 14 -22.65 -14.52 -19.35
C PHE A 14 -24.06 -13.98 -19.57
N VAL A 15 -24.98 -14.28 -18.65
CA VAL A 15 -26.37 -13.78 -18.67
C VAL A 15 -26.66 -13.18 -17.29
N SER A 16 -27.02 -11.90 -17.28
CA SER A 16 -27.47 -11.21 -16.06
C SER A 16 -28.98 -11.28 -15.94
N ASP A 17 -29.49 -11.67 -14.78
CA ASP A 17 -30.89 -11.49 -14.42
C ASP A 17 -31.14 -10.03 -14.02
N ILE A 18 -31.55 -9.21 -14.97
CA ILE A 18 -31.74 -7.77 -14.78
C ILE A 18 -32.90 -7.47 -13.83
N GLU A 19 -33.96 -8.28 -13.84
CA GLU A 19 -35.10 -8.07 -12.93
C GLU A 19 -34.71 -8.33 -11.48
N GLU A 20 -33.92 -9.37 -11.24
CA GLU A 20 -33.37 -9.66 -9.92
C GLU A 20 -32.40 -8.57 -9.46
N ILE A 21 -31.55 -8.06 -10.35
CA ILE A 21 -30.65 -6.93 -10.05
C ILE A 21 -31.46 -5.69 -9.67
N ARG A 22 -32.50 -5.36 -10.43
CA ARG A 22 -33.40 -4.23 -10.13
C ARG A 22 -34.15 -4.39 -8.79
N ARG A 23 -34.54 -5.60 -8.46
CA ARG A 23 -35.20 -5.92 -7.19
C ARG A 23 -34.24 -5.69 -6.01
N ARG A 24 -33.03 -6.26 -6.08
CA ARG A 24 -32.01 -6.10 -5.04
C ARG A 24 -31.57 -4.65 -4.87
N ALA A 25 -31.41 -3.91 -5.95
CA ALA A 25 -30.99 -2.52 -5.91
C ALA A 25 -31.95 -1.59 -5.15
N ARG A 26 -33.19 -1.99 -4.94
CA ARG A 26 -34.19 -1.25 -4.16
C ARG A 26 -34.19 -1.60 -2.67
N GLN A 27 -33.49 -2.67 -2.28
CA GLN A 27 -33.39 -3.10 -0.90
C GLN A 27 -32.27 -2.35 -0.20
N HIS A 28 -32.46 -2.01 1.06
CA HIS A 28 -31.44 -1.42 1.93
C HIS A 28 -30.68 -0.23 1.31
N ILE A 29 -31.40 0.65 0.61
CA ILE A 29 -30.82 1.82 -0.10
C ILE A 29 -30.00 2.75 0.81
N GLN A 30 -30.27 2.74 2.12
CA GLN A 30 -29.49 3.45 3.14
C GLN A 30 -28.04 2.94 3.29
N ASN A 31 -27.75 1.73 2.79
CA ASN A 31 -26.39 1.17 2.82
C ASN A 31 -25.50 1.70 1.67
N GLY A 32 -25.99 2.63 0.86
CA GLY A 32 -25.22 3.28 -0.19
C GLY A 32 -24.61 2.30 -1.20
N ALA A 33 -23.30 2.25 -1.28
CA ALA A 33 -22.59 1.39 -2.23
C ALA A 33 -22.63 -0.11 -1.88
N VAL A 34 -22.99 -0.48 -0.65
CA VAL A 34 -23.10 -1.88 -0.21
C VAL A 34 -24.48 -2.41 -0.55
N THR A 35 -24.57 -3.17 -1.64
CA THR A 35 -25.84 -3.81 -2.08
C THR A 35 -25.93 -5.25 -1.56
N ASP A 36 -27.13 -5.85 -1.68
CA ASP A 36 -27.32 -7.28 -1.36
C ASP A 36 -26.50 -8.24 -2.22
N GLY A 37 -25.85 -7.72 -3.26
CA GLY A 37 -24.88 -8.47 -4.09
C GLY A 37 -23.48 -8.49 -3.53
N TYR A 38 -23.18 -7.76 -2.46
CA TYR A 38 -21.86 -7.77 -1.81
C TYR A 38 -21.59 -9.15 -1.19
N ARG A 39 -20.45 -9.75 -1.50
CA ARG A 39 -20.17 -11.15 -1.18
C ARG A 39 -19.07 -11.37 -0.17
N ALA A 40 -18.27 -10.35 0.16
CA ALA A 40 -17.25 -10.46 1.18
C ALA A 40 -17.86 -10.33 2.59
N ASP A 41 -17.17 -10.82 3.59
CA ASP A 41 -17.48 -10.51 4.98
C ASP A 41 -17.07 -9.06 5.28
N ARG A 42 -18.06 -8.17 5.31
CA ARG A 42 -17.87 -6.73 5.44
C ARG A 42 -17.14 -6.33 6.72
N GLU A 43 -17.42 -7.00 7.82
CA GLU A 43 -16.78 -6.71 9.11
C GLU A 43 -15.30 -7.06 9.07
N THR A 44 -14.95 -8.22 8.53
CA THR A 44 -13.56 -8.61 8.32
C THR A 44 -12.84 -7.68 7.34
N VAL A 45 -13.48 -7.29 6.24
CA VAL A 45 -12.89 -6.34 5.27
C VAL A 45 -12.59 -5.01 5.94
N ILE A 46 -13.54 -4.43 6.69
CA ILE A 46 -13.33 -3.17 7.42
C ILE A 46 -12.20 -3.30 8.44
N ARG A 47 -12.09 -4.44 9.13
CA ARG A 47 -11.03 -4.69 10.10
C ARG A 47 -9.65 -4.72 9.43
N VAL A 48 -9.47 -5.52 8.39
CA VAL A 48 -8.15 -5.63 7.71
C VAL A 48 -7.75 -4.33 7.01
N LEU A 49 -8.70 -3.57 6.47
CA LEU A 49 -8.44 -2.23 5.94
C LEU A 49 -8.02 -1.25 7.06
N ASN A 50 -8.56 -1.35 8.27
CA ASN A 50 -8.11 -0.54 9.39
C ASN A 50 -6.70 -0.94 9.89
N GLU A 51 -6.30 -2.20 9.75
CA GLU A 51 -4.94 -2.67 10.02
C GLU A 51 -3.97 -2.11 8.97
N ALA A 52 -4.35 -2.13 7.69
CA ALA A 52 -3.61 -1.48 6.60
C ALA A 52 -3.51 0.04 6.83
N LEU A 53 -4.62 0.72 7.14
CA LEU A 53 -4.62 2.15 7.48
C LEU A 53 -3.63 2.48 8.61
N ALA A 54 -3.58 1.66 9.64
CA ALA A 54 -2.62 1.85 10.74
C ALA A 54 -1.18 1.66 10.25
N THR A 55 -0.94 0.76 9.31
CA THR A 55 0.38 0.52 8.70
C THR A 55 0.84 1.74 7.93
N GLU A 56 0.01 2.31 7.06
CA GLU A 56 0.31 3.55 6.32
C GLU A 56 0.65 4.71 7.27
N ILE A 57 -0.18 4.92 8.30
CA ILE A 57 0.06 6.01 9.27
C ILE A 57 1.40 5.83 10.01
N VAL A 58 1.77 4.60 10.39
CA VAL A 58 3.07 4.32 11.02
C VAL A 58 4.21 4.59 10.03
N CYS A 59 4.06 4.24 8.75
CA CYS A 59 5.02 4.55 7.70
C CYS A 59 5.17 6.06 7.49
N VAL A 60 4.07 6.82 7.40
CA VAL A 60 4.10 8.31 7.35
C VAL A 60 4.94 8.88 8.50
N LEU A 61 4.68 8.43 9.73
CA LEU A 61 5.38 8.96 10.91
C LEU A 61 6.87 8.61 10.88
N ARG A 62 7.23 7.40 10.47
CA ARG A 62 8.61 6.95 10.36
C ARG A 62 9.35 7.69 9.25
N TYR A 63 8.83 7.76 8.03
CA TYR A 63 9.43 8.50 6.93
C TYR A 63 9.61 9.98 7.24
N LYS A 64 8.63 10.62 7.88
CA LYS A 64 8.78 12.02 8.34
C LYS A 64 9.91 12.17 9.35
N ARG A 65 10.01 11.25 10.31
CA ARG A 65 11.14 11.26 11.25
C ARG A 65 12.46 11.09 10.54
N HIS A 66 12.57 10.14 9.62
CA HIS A 66 13.78 9.89 8.84
C HIS A 66 14.17 11.09 7.99
N HIS A 67 13.20 11.75 7.35
CA HIS A 67 13.42 13.01 6.64
C HIS A 67 14.11 14.08 7.50
N TYR A 68 13.60 14.33 8.70
CA TYR A 68 14.17 15.35 9.60
C TYR A 68 15.48 14.92 10.27
N MET A 69 15.72 13.64 10.42
CA MET A 69 16.91 13.10 11.08
C MET A 69 18.03 12.75 10.11
N ALA A 70 17.77 12.69 8.81
CA ALA A 70 18.78 12.44 7.79
C ALA A 70 19.89 13.49 7.85
N ALA A 71 21.11 13.07 8.11
CA ALA A 71 22.27 13.92 8.27
C ALA A 71 23.50 13.31 7.58
N GLY A 72 24.37 14.18 7.07
CA GLY A 72 25.60 13.79 6.40
C GLY A 72 25.72 14.37 5.00
N ILE A 73 26.82 14.07 4.34
CA ILE A 73 27.21 14.69 3.06
C ILE A 73 26.25 14.34 1.91
N HIS A 74 25.55 13.21 2.04
CA HIS A 74 24.59 12.70 1.04
C HIS A 74 23.14 12.72 1.52
N ALA A 75 22.90 13.30 2.69
CA ALA A 75 21.60 13.17 3.37
C ALA A 75 20.48 13.95 2.68
N GLN A 76 20.77 15.05 1.98
CA GLN A 76 19.70 15.91 1.46
C GLN A 76 18.83 15.19 0.41
N ALA A 77 19.43 14.50 -0.53
CA ALA A 77 18.70 13.78 -1.57
C ALA A 77 17.86 12.61 -0.97
N VAL A 78 18.45 11.89 -0.01
CA VAL A 78 17.76 10.81 0.71
C VAL A 78 16.61 11.37 1.58
N ALA A 79 16.82 12.52 2.22
CA ALA A 79 15.78 13.19 2.99
C ALA A 79 14.59 13.65 2.11
N GLU A 80 14.85 14.12 0.89
CA GLU A 80 13.82 14.47 -0.08
C GLU A 80 13.01 13.23 -0.49
N GLU A 81 13.66 12.08 -0.71
CA GLU A 81 13.01 10.81 -1.00
C GLU A 81 12.11 10.34 0.16
N PHE A 82 12.63 10.38 1.40
CA PHE A 82 11.82 10.08 2.58
C PHE A 82 10.56 10.96 2.70
N LEU A 83 10.67 12.24 2.33
CA LEU A 83 9.51 13.13 2.36
C LEU A 83 8.51 12.82 1.24
N GLU A 84 8.99 12.46 0.04
CA GLU A 84 8.14 12.03 -1.07
C GLU A 84 7.34 10.80 -0.66
N HIS A 85 8.01 9.75 -0.16
CA HIS A 85 7.35 8.54 0.34
C HIS A 85 6.36 8.85 1.47
N ALA A 86 6.75 9.68 2.47
CA ALA A 86 5.81 10.06 3.54
C ALA A 86 4.51 10.70 3.02
N ASN A 87 4.57 11.44 1.90
CA ASN A 87 3.39 12.05 1.30
C ASN A 87 2.57 11.04 0.50
N GLU A 88 3.20 10.05 -0.13
CA GLU A 88 2.53 8.97 -0.83
C GLU A 88 1.83 8.02 0.15
N GLU A 89 2.48 7.64 1.27
CA GLU A 89 1.85 6.87 2.36
C GLU A 89 0.62 7.59 2.96
N GLN A 90 0.67 8.91 3.07
CA GLN A 90 -0.52 9.67 3.50
C GLN A 90 -1.67 9.55 2.49
N GLN A 91 -1.38 9.53 1.19
CA GLN A 91 -2.40 9.33 0.15
C GLN A 91 -2.97 7.91 0.21
N HIS A 92 -2.14 6.89 0.45
CA HIS A 92 -2.59 5.52 0.68
C HIS A 92 -3.53 5.42 1.87
N ALA A 93 -3.16 6.03 3.01
CA ALA A 93 -4.01 6.11 4.19
C ALA A 93 -5.38 6.73 3.87
N ASP A 94 -5.42 7.81 3.09
CA ASP A 94 -6.66 8.50 2.72
C ASP A 94 -7.53 7.61 1.80
N LEU A 95 -6.95 6.93 0.80
CA LEU A 95 -7.66 5.98 -0.08
C LEU A 95 -8.29 4.83 0.72
N ILE A 96 -7.55 4.26 1.67
CA ILE A 96 -8.05 3.19 2.54
C ILE A 96 -9.19 3.72 3.43
N ALA A 97 -9.03 4.91 4.03
CA ALA A 97 -10.04 5.52 4.89
C ALA A 97 -11.34 5.79 4.13
N GLU A 98 -11.26 6.33 2.91
CA GLU A 98 -12.42 6.52 2.03
C GLU A 98 -13.12 5.19 1.74
N ARG A 99 -12.35 4.13 1.47
CA ARG A 99 -12.93 2.81 1.21
C ARG A 99 -13.65 2.23 2.43
N ILE A 100 -13.10 2.39 3.63
CA ILE A 100 -13.73 1.98 4.90
C ILE A 100 -15.09 2.69 5.07
N VAL A 101 -15.16 4.00 4.82
CA VAL A 101 -16.41 4.77 4.90
C VAL A 101 -17.43 4.29 3.86
N GLN A 102 -17.03 4.03 2.62
CA GLN A 102 -17.90 3.46 1.58
C GLN A 102 -18.50 2.11 1.97
N LEU A 103 -17.78 1.32 2.76
CA LEU A 103 -18.27 0.05 3.31
C LEU A 103 -19.17 0.25 4.53
N GLY A 104 -19.40 1.48 4.98
CA GLY A 104 -20.19 1.81 6.18
C GLY A 104 -19.42 1.56 7.48
N GLY A 105 -18.10 1.49 7.42
CA GLY A 105 -17.20 1.40 8.58
C GLY A 105 -16.72 2.77 9.06
N ALA A 106 -15.97 2.77 10.16
CA ALA A 106 -15.28 3.94 10.69
C ALA A 106 -13.76 3.75 10.54
N PRO A 107 -13.05 4.66 9.85
CA PRO A 107 -11.60 4.62 9.79
C PRO A 107 -11.00 4.97 11.15
N ASN A 108 -10.06 4.17 11.63
CA ASN A 108 -9.48 4.31 12.95
C ASN A 108 -8.18 5.10 12.94
N PHE A 109 -8.26 6.41 13.08
CA PHE A 109 -7.13 7.33 13.22
C PHE A 109 -6.67 7.55 14.67
N SER A 110 -7.20 6.79 15.65
CA SER A 110 -6.77 6.95 17.04
C SER A 110 -5.27 6.66 17.18
N PRO A 111 -4.50 7.56 17.82
CA PRO A 111 -3.10 7.29 18.12
C PRO A 111 -2.96 6.20 19.19
N GLU A 112 -4.00 5.96 20.01
CA GLU A 112 -3.99 4.89 21.01
C GLU A 112 -3.96 3.51 20.33
N GLY A 113 -2.93 2.73 20.65
CA GLY A 113 -2.72 1.40 20.08
C GLY A 113 -2.39 1.39 18.58
N LEU A 114 -2.03 2.53 17.97
CA LEU A 114 -1.71 2.64 16.55
C LEU A 114 -0.63 1.64 16.13
N ALA A 115 0.50 1.62 16.81
CA ALA A 115 1.60 0.70 16.53
C ALA A 115 1.24 -0.79 16.73
N MET A 116 0.23 -1.10 17.55
CA MET A 116 -0.24 -2.47 17.75
C MET A 116 -1.16 -2.95 16.63
N ARG A 117 -1.83 -2.03 15.93
CA ARG A 117 -2.69 -2.34 14.79
C ARG A 117 -1.92 -2.40 13.48
N SER A 118 -0.77 -1.74 13.41
CA SER A 118 0.11 -1.72 12.24
C SER A 118 0.77 -3.09 12.04
N HIS A 119 0.90 -3.53 10.80
CA HIS A 119 1.74 -4.66 10.44
C HIS A 119 3.22 -4.28 10.48
N SER A 120 3.55 -3.03 10.13
CA SER A 120 4.90 -2.50 10.14
C SER A 120 5.28 -1.97 11.52
N GLN A 121 6.55 -2.13 11.90
CA GLN A 121 7.09 -1.63 13.16
C GLN A 121 7.61 -0.20 12.98
N TYR A 122 7.45 0.63 14.02
CA TYR A 122 8.09 1.93 14.07
C TYR A 122 9.53 1.77 14.58
N VAL A 123 10.50 1.83 13.66
CA VAL A 123 11.93 1.73 13.96
C VAL A 123 12.64 3.02 13.53
N GLU A 124 13.41 3.61 14.44
CA GLU A 124 13.97 4.94 14.23
C GLU A 124 15.26 4.94 13.40
N GLY A 125 15.99 3.81 13.35
CA GLY A 125 17.34 3.77 12.79
C GLY A 125 18.35 4.65 13.57
N THR A 126 19.62 4.38 13.47
CA THR A 126 20.69 5.15 14.13
C THR A 126 21.59 5.90 13.14
N THR A 127 21.71 5.40 11.93
CA THR A 127 22.45 6.00 10.82
C THR A 127 21.55 6.18 9.61
N LEU A 128 21.98 6.98 8.63
CA LEU A 128 21.26 7.13 7.37
C LEU A 128 21.01 5.76 6.68
N MET A 129 22.02 4.90 6.67
CA MET A 129 21.91 3.56 6.11
C MET A 129 20.93 2.68 6.89
N ASP A 130 20.90 2.79 8.23
CA ASP A 130 19.92 2.05 9.03
C ASP A 130 18.49 2.53 8.77
N MET A 131 18.28 3.84 8.63
CA MET A 131 16.97 4.41 8.28
C MET A 131 16.44 3.83 6.97
N ILE A 132 17.27 3.83 5.90
CA ILE A 132 16.90 3.29 4.59
C ILE A 132 16.60 1.77 4.68
N ARG A 133 17.39 1.02 5.45
CA ARG A 133 17.16 -0.43 5.62
C ARG A 133 15.87 -0.72 6.37
N GLU A 134 15.57 0.05 7.41
CA GLU A 134 14.34 -0.13 8.18
C GLU A 134 13.10 0.30 7.37
N ASP A 135 13.23 1.31 6.51
CA ASP A 135 12.18 1.65 5.56
C ASP A 135 11.97 0.51 4.55
N LEU A 136 13.03 -0.03 3.93
CA LEU A 136 12.91 -1.19 3.04
C LEU A 136 12.27 -2.41 3.74
N VAL A 137 12.58 -2.67 5.00
CA VAL A 137 11.95 -3.75 5.77
C VAL A 137 10.45 -3.51 5.90
N ALA A 138 10.05 -2.27 6.15
CA ALA A 138 8.64 -1.94 6.30
C ALA A 138 7.85 -2.03 4.98
N GLU A 139 8.44 -1.56 3.86
CA GLU A 139 7.82 -1.76 2.55
C GLU A 139 7.60 -3.25 2.26
N ARG A 140 8.57 -4.08 2.55
CA ARG A 140 8.44 -5.54 2.36
C ARG A 140 7.35 -6.16 3.23
N ILE A 141 7.13 -5.64 4.44
CA ILE A 141 6.02 -6.06 5.30
C ILE A 141 4.68 -5.62 4.69
N ALA A 142 4.59 -4.39 4.18
CA ALA A 142 3.42 -3.89 3.48
C ALA A 142 3.11 -4.75 2.24
N ILE A 143 4.10 -5.00 1.38
CA ILE A 143 3.97 -5.85 0.18
C ILE A 143 3.40 -7.23 0.52
N ASP A 144 3.97 -7.93 1.50
CA ASP A 144 3.50 -9.26 1.89
C ASP A 144 2.08 -9.22 2.48
N SER A 145 1.82 -8.30 3.40
CA SER A 145 0.52 -8.19 4.08
C SER A 145 -0.59 -7.74 3.12
N TYR A 146 -0.33 -6.79 2.22
CA TYR A 146 -1.31 -6.34 1.22
C TYR A 146 -1.57 -7.40 0.17
N GLY A 147 -0.54 -8.16 -0.23
CA GLY A 147 -0.71 -9.34 -1.05
C GLY A 147 -1.64 -10.38 -0.42
N GLU A 148 -1.59 -10.58 0.89
CA GLU A 148 -2.53 -11.46 1.62
C GLU A 148 -3.94 -10.88 1.66
N ILE A 149 -4.10 -9.59 1.91
CA ILE A 149 -5.41 -8.91 1.87
C ILE A 149 -6.03 -9.02 0.47
N ILE A 150 -5.27 -8.78 -0.59
CA ILE A 150 -5.72 -8.90 -1.99
C ILE A 150 -6.21 -10.32 -2.28
N ARG A 151 -5.47 -11.35 -1.85
CA ARG A 151 -5.88 -12.76 -2.01
C ARG A 151 -7.18 -13.07 -1.26
N TYR A 152 -7.34 -12.55 -0.04
CA TYR A 152 -8.56 -12.70 0.75
C TYR A 152 -9.76 -12.04 0.07
N LEU A 153 -9.62 -10.80 -0.41
CA LEU A 153 -10.68 -10.07 -1.11
C LEU A 153 -11.12 -10.76 -2.40
N GLY A 154 -10.18 -11.31 -3.16
CA GLY A 154 -10.41 -12.13 -4.35
C GLY A 154 -11.42 -11.50 -5.32
N THR A 155 -12.47 -12.25 -5.65
CA THR A 155 -13.58 -11.78 -6.50
C THR A 155 -14.78 -11.28 -5.69
N ASN A 156 -14.73 -11.36 -4.37
CA ASN A 156 -15.85 -11.04 -3.48
C ASN A 156 -15.98 -9.55 -3.20
N ASP A 157 -14.86 -8.81 -3.19
CA ASP A 157 -14.82 -7.35 -3.12
C ASP A 157 -13.79 -6.79 -4.12
N PRO A 158 -14.16 -6.67 -5.40
CA PRO A 158 -13.26 -6.19 -6.45
C PRO A 158 -12.86 -4.73 -6.26
N THR A 159 -13.65 -3.91 -5.56
CA THR A 159 -13.34 -2.49 -5.33
C THR A 159 -12.27 -2.33 -4.26
N SER A 160 -12.41 -2.98 -3.09
CA SER A 160 -11.36 -2.97 -2.07
C SER A 160 -10.09 -3.63 -2.57
N ARG A 161 -10.21 -4.72 -3.35
CA ARG A 161 -9.06 -5.37 -3.98
C ARG A 161 -8.31 -4.41 -4.89
N ARG A 162 -9.00 -3.65 -5.73
CA ARG A 162 -8.38 -2.67 -6.63
C ARG A 162 -7.62 -1.57 -5.86
N VAL A 163 -8.21 -1.05 -4.78
CA VAL A 163 -7.53 -0.07 -3.91
C VAL A 163 -6.23 -0.66 -3.37
N MET A 164 -6.27 -1.87 -2.83
CA MET A 164 -5.08 -2.53 -2.30
C MET A 164 -4.05 -2.89 -3.38
N GLU A 165 -4.49 -3.24 -4.60
CA GLU A 165 -3.60 -3.50 -5.76
C GLU A 165 -2.88 -2.22 -6.21
N GLU A 166 -3.55 -1.06 -6.17
CA GLU A 166 -2.97 0.24 -6.50
C GLU A 166 -1.90 0.64 -5.48
N ILE A 167 -2.19 0.47 -4.19
CA ILE A 167 -1.26 0.73 -3.10
C ILE A 167 -0.08 -0.25 -3.18
N LEU A 168 -0.33 -1.55 -3.31
CA LEU A 168 0.73 -2.57 -3.42
C LEU A 168 1.74 -2.25 -4.53
N ALA A 169 1.27 -1.78 -5.68
CA ALA A 169 2.16 -1.40 -6.78
C ALA A 169 3.09 -0.23 -6.39
N LYS A 170 2.65 0.67 -5.51
CA LYS A 170 3.48 1.76 -4.97
C LYS A 170 4.47 1.26 -3.91
N GLU A 171 4.06 0.36 -3.02
CA GLU A 171 4.98 -0.24 -2.04
C GLU A 171 6.12 -1.00 -2.72
N GLU A 172 5.83 -1.68 -3.86
CA GLU A 172 6.87 -2.33 -4.68
C GLU A 172 7.83 -1.29 -5.30
N GLU A 173 7.33 -0.13 -5.74
CA GLU A 173 8.16 0.99 -6.23
C GLU A 173 9.02 1.57 -5.08
N HIS A 174 8.44 1.83 -3.90
CA HIS A 174 9.16 2.31 -2.72
C HIS A 174 10.28 1.34 -2.29
N ALA A 175 9.99 0.04 -2.28
CA ALA A 175 10.99 -0.97 -1.95
C ALA A 175 12.17 -0.98 -2.94
N ASP A 176 11.92 -0.78 -4.25
CA ASP A 176 12.98 -0.69 -5.28
C ASP A 176 13.79 0.61 -5.13
N ASP A 177 13.15 1.72 -4.76
CA ASP A 177 13.81 2.99 -4.47
C ASP A 177 14.72 2.89 -3.24
N MET A 178 14.24 2.31 -2.13
CA MET A 178 15.06 2.07 -0.94
C MET A 178 16.24 1.14 -1.22
N LYS A 179 16.04 0.07 -2.00
CA LYS A 179 17.11 -0.82 -2.44
C LYS A 179 18.15 -0.06 -3.26
N THR A 180 17.73 0.78 -4.20
CA THR A 180 18.61 1.60 -5.04
C THR A 180 19.44 2.58 -4.21
N LEU A 181 18.85 3.19 -3.17
CA LEU A 181 19.56 4.04 -2.23
C LEU A 181 20.64 3.27 -1.46
N ILE A 182 20.34 2.06 -0.99
CA ILE A 182 21.32 1.20 -0.30
C ILE A 182 22.52 0.90 -1.21
N GLU A 183 22.24 0.46 -2.45
CA GLU A 183 23.30 0.13 -3.42
C GLU A 183 24.17 1.35 -3.78
N THR A 184 23.52 2.51 -3.93
CA THR A 184 24.17 3.77 -4.26
C THR A 184 25.10 4.23 -3.13
N LEU A 185 24.61 4.23 -1.89
CA LEU A 185 25.41 4.62 -0.72
C LEU A 185 26.58 3.66 -0.49
N ALA A 186 26.38 2.36 -0.58
CA ALA A 186 27.43 1.37 -0.45
C ALA A 186 28.54 1.54 -1.52
N GLY A 187 28.15 1.80 -2.78
CA GLY A 187 29.12 2.07 -3.87
C GLY A 187 29.91 3.37 -3.72
N MET A 188 29.41 4.30 -2.90
CA MET A 188 30.07 5.59 -2.65
C MET A 188 31.04 5.57 -1.49
N GLU A 189 30.77 4.80 -0.46
CA GLU A 189 31.77 4.50 0.59
C GLU A 189 33.07 3.96 -0.04
N ASP A 190 32.93 3.18 -1.15
CA ASP A 190 34.07 2.64 -1.91
C ASP A 190 34.71 3.65 -2.88
N SER A 191 34.04 4.71 -3.33
CA SER A 191 34.51 5.55 -4.46
C SER A 191 34.62 7.06 -4.23
N GLY A 192 34.06 7.63 -3.16
CA GLY A 192 34.13 9.06 -2.80
C GLY A 192 33.35 10.03 -3.72
N LYS A 193 32.31 9.59 -4.46
CA LYS A 193 31.52 10.41 -5.39
C LYS A 193 30.08 10.74 -4.89
N PRO A 194 29.47 11.90 -5.29
CA PRO A 194 28.13 12.31 -4.84
C PRO A 194 26.97 11.55 -5.51
N ILE A 195 25.84 11.41 -4.80
CA ILE A 195 24.64 10.64 -5.16
C ILE A 195 23.68 11.40 -6.11
N SER A 196 23.10 10.67 -7.10
CA SER A 196 21.93 11.11 -7.88
C SER A 196 20.74 10.19 -7.55
N THR A 197 19.55 10.75 -7.23
CA THR A 197 18.33 10.00 -6.94
C THR A 197 17.37 9.96 -8.15
N ARG A 198 16.36 9.07 -8.13
CA ARG A 198 15.27 9.06 -9.13
C ARG A 198 14.52 10.38 -9.19
N THR A 199 14.41 11.10 -8.08
CA THR A 199 13.80 12.44 -7.99
C THR A 199 14.58 13.44 -8.85
N ASP A 200 15.92 13.38 -8.84
CA ASP A 200 16.76 14.21 -9.71
C ASP A 200 16.58 13.89 -11.20
N ALA A 201 16.36 12.62 -11.55
CA ALA A 201 16.09 12.20 -12.92
C ALA A 201 14.72 12.71 -13.42
N ARG A 202 13.67 12.56 -12.63
CA ARG A 202 12.31 13.05 -12.95
C ARG A 202 12.25 14.57 -13.11
N ARG A 203 12.99 15.33 -12.27
CA ARG A 203 13.08 16.80 -12.40
C ARG A 203 13.79 17.25 -13.67
N ARG A 204 14.77 16.49 -14.16
CA ARG A 204 15.50 16.79 -15.41
C ARG A 204 14.69 16.49 -16.68
N GLU A 205 13.76 15.53 -16.64
CA GLU A 205 12.86 15.21 -17.74
C GLU A 205 11.67 16.17 -17.84
N ALA A 206 11.31 16.87 -16.76
CA ALA A 206 10.23 17.85 -16.69
C ALA A 206 10.66 19.30 -17.01
N SER A 207 11.95 19.54 -17.30
CA SER A 207 12.54 20.84 -17.63
C SER A 207 12.93 20.92 -19.10
#